data_9178f957cabe19875bf2f2734ce37c83
#
_entry.id   9178f957cabe19875bf2f2734ce37c83
#
_cell.length_a   1.000
_cell.length_b   1.000
_cell.length_c   1.000
_cell.angle_alpha   90.00
_cell.angle_beta   90.00
_cell.angle_gamma   90.00
#
_symmetry.space_group_name_H-M   'P 1'
#
loop_
_entity.id
_entity.type
_entity.pdbx_description
1 polymer ?
#
loop_
_entity_poly.entity_id
_entity_poly.type
_entity_poly.pdbx_seq_one_letter_code
_entity_poly.pdbx_strand_id
1 'polypeptide(L)'
;LVTRPDRAAVDEAARTSEELAEIGIKNQALVVNGVFKAMDAGDAVAQAMERRGGAALEDLPAALAGLARNDLPLKSGQVLGVSALRALLADTDLEPAEHVDMVALPNSLESLVDELAEQNSGVIMTMGKGGVGKTSIAAYVAVGLAKRGHKVHLSTTDPAAHVAQTVTDIPDNLEIGRIDPEIEVERYREEVISTTGAKLDAAGLALLEEDLSSPCTEEIAVFRAFARTVHEATDSIVVMDTAPTGHTILLLDAA
;
A
#
# COMPACT_ATOMS: atom_id res chain seq x y z
N LEU A 1 19.05 -6.00 -2.82
CA LEU A 1 17.80 -5.56 -2.21
C LEU A 1 17.97 -4.16 -1.64
N VAL A 2 16.95 -3.31 -1.79
CA VAL A 2 16.93 -1.97 -1.18
C VAL A 2 15.65 -1.86 -0.36
N THR A 3 15.78 -1.46 0.90
CA THR A 3 14.64 -1.26 1.79
C THR A 3 14.74 0.08 2.53
N ARG A 4 13.72 0.42 3.32
CA ARG A 4 13.68 1.55 4.24
C ARG A 4 13.63 1.04 5.68
N PRO A 5 14.01 1.88 6.69
CA PRO A 5 13.96 1.51 8.09
C PRO A 5 12.52 1.60 8.63
N ASP A 6 11.61 0.82 8.06
CA ASP A 6 10.25 0.62 8.56
C ASP A 6 9.82 -0.83 8.40
N ARG A 7 8.94 -1.32 9.27
CA ARG A 7 8.60 -2.72 9.38
C ARG A 7 8.03 -3.29 8.09
N ALA A 8 7.11 -2.58 7.43
CA ALA A 8 6.46 -3.06 6.21
C ALA A 8 7.45 -3.21 5.05
N ALA A 9 8.37 -2.24 4.87
CA ALA A 9 9.39 -2.30 3.83
C ALA A 9 10.43 -3.40 4.11
N VAL A 10 10.76 -3.66 5.38
CA VAL A 10 11.66 -4.74 5.79
C VAL A 10 11.02 -6.11 5.53
N ASP A 11 9.75 -6.29 5.88
CA ASP A 11 9.01 -7.54 5.65
C ASP A 11 8.86 -7.83 4.13
N GLU A 12 8.62 -6.81 3.31
CA GLU A 12 8.58 -6.92 1.85
C GLU A 12 9.94 -7.32 1.26
N ALA A 13 11.02 -6.71 1.75
CA ALA A 13 12.37 -7.08 1.31
C ALA A 13 12.73 -8.52 1.70
N ALA A 14 12.23 -9.01 2.85
CA ALA A 14 12.43 -10.38 3.29
C ALA A 14 11.73 -11.37 2.36
N ARG A 15 10.46 -11.12 2.02
CA ARG A 15 9.70 -11.93 1.07
C ARG A 15 10.39 -11.98 -0.29
N THR A 16 10.80 -10.82 -0.83
CA THR A 16 11.55 -10.75 -2.10
C THR A 16 12.86 -11.53 -2.04
N SER A 17 13.57 -11.52 -0.88
CA SER A 17 14.78 -12.29 -0.68
C SER A 17 14.54 -13.79 -0.79
N GLU A 18 13.46 -14.28 -0.19
CA GLU A 18 13.04 -15.69 -0.23
C GLU A 18 12.67 -16.11 -1.65
N GLU A 19 11.83 -15.34 -2.34
CA GLU A 19 11.43 -15.59 -3.73
C GLU A 19 12.63 -15.64 -4.68
N LEU A 20 13.58 -14.72 -4.53
CA LEU A 20 14.82 -14.72 -5.31
C LEU A 20 15.69 -15.96 -5.01
N ALA A 21 15.75 -16.39 -3.76
CA ALA A 21 16.50 -17.58 -3.37
C ALA A 21 15.89 -18.87 -3.95
N GLU A 22 14.56 -18.96 -4.03
CA GLU A 22 13.83 -20.09 -4.63
C GLU A 22 14.15 -20.26 -6.12
N ILE A 23 14.28 -19.16 -6.86
CA ILE A 23 14.69 -19.19 -8.28
C ILE A 23 16.22 -19.27 -8.48
N GLY A 24 16.99 -19.50 -7.39
CA GLY A 24 18.43 -19.76 -7.43
C GLY A 24 19.32 -18.52 -7.29
N ILE A 25 18.78 -17.32 -7.09
CA ILE A 25 19.55 -16.08 -6.87
C ILE A 25 19.90 -15.95 -5.39
N LYS A 26 21.01 -16.57 -4.99
CA LYS A 26 21.48 -16.64 -3.59
C LYS A 26 22.51 -15.56 -3.21
N ASN A 27 23.19 -14.97 -4.21
CA ASN A 27 24.14 -13.89 -3.96
C ASN A 27 23.41 -12.56 -3.83
N GLN A 28 23.03 -12.22 -2.60
CA GLN A 28 22.21 -11.06 -2.28
C GLN A 28 22.93 -10.14 -1.29
N ALA A 29 22.65 -8.86 -1.35
CA ALA A 29 23.08 -7.85 -0.38
C ALA A 29 21.91 -6.92 -0.05
N LEU A 30 21.92 -6.34 1.14
CA LEU A 30 20.88 -5.44 1.64
C LEU A 30 21.41 -4.00 1.72
N VAL A 31 20.66 -3.04 1.19
CA VAL A 31 20.87 -1.61 1.40
C VAL A 31 19.66 -1.05 2.13
N VAL A 32 19.89 -0.47 3.30
CA VAL A 32 18.86 0.25 4.05
C VAL A 32 18.99 1.73 3.73
N ASN A 33 18.03 2.28 3.00
CA ASN A 33 18.05 3.67 2.55
C ASN A 33 17.24 4.57 3.47
N GLY A 34 17.81 5.72 3.85
CA GLY A 34 17.12 6.76 4.60
C GLY A 34 17.07 6.49 6.11
N VAL A 35 18.16 5.97 6.68
CA VAL A 35 18.29 5.79 8.14
C VAL A 35 18.32 7.17 8.80
N PHE A 36 17.30 7.48 9.58
CA PHE A 36 17.16 8.76 10.27
C PHE A 36 17.89 8.73 11.63
N LYS A 37 18.58 9.84 11.92
CA LYS A 37 19.14 10.13 13.24
C LYS A 37 18.63 11.46 13.76
N ALA A 38 18.13 11.48 14.98
CA ALA A 38 17.73 12.71 15.65
C ALA A 38 18.96 13.55 16.02
N MET A 39 19.00 14.80 15.59
CA MET A 39 20.10 15.73 15.90
C MET A 39 19.88 16.48 17.20
N ASP A 40 18.61 16.64 17.62
CA ASP A 40 18.22 17.30 18.87
C ASP A 40 17.52 16.32 19.81
N ALA A 41 18.10 16.15 20.99
CA ALA A 41 17.53 15.31 22.06
C ALA A 41 16.23 15.89 22.64
N GLY A 42 15.94 17.17 22.43
CA GLY A 42 14.69 17.83 22.83
C GLY A 42 13.54 17.64 21.84
N ASP A 43 13.79 17.22 20.61
CA ASP A 43 12.78 16.97 19.61
C ASP A 43 12.17 15.57 19.79
N ALA A 44 11.01 15.53 20.46
CA ALA A 44 10.29 14.28 20.75
C ALA A 44 9.84 13.54 19.48
N VAL A 45 9.53 14.26 18.40
CA VAL A 45 9.12 13.68 17.12
C VAL A 45 10.32 13.03 16.43
N ALA A 46 11.44 13.73 16.34
CA ALA A 46 12.67 13.19 15.78
C ALA A 46 13.13 11.94 16.56
N GLN A 47 13.10 11.98 17.89
CA GLN A 47 13.41 10.84 18.75
C GLN A 47 12.46 9.65 18.52
N ALA A 48 11.17 9.89 18.30
CA ALA A 48 10.21 8.84 18.00
C ALA A 48 10.47 8.21 16.63
N MET A 49 10.82 9.01 15.62
CA MET A 49 11.18 8.53 14.26
C MET A 49 12.45 7.67 14.31
N GLU A 50 13.49 8.12 15.02
CA GLU A 50 14.73 7.34 15.16
C GLU A 50 14.47 6.00 15.87
N ARG A 51 13.74 5.99 16.98
CA ARG A 51 13.37 4.74 17.69
C ARG A 51 12.58 3.79 16.82
N ARG A 52 11.59 4.30 16.06
CA ARG A 52 10.78 3.49 15.16
C ARG A 52 11.63 2.83 14.06
N GLY A 53 12.52 3.60 13.44
CA GLY A 53 13.45 3.09 12.43
C GLY A 53 14.44 2.08 13.02
N GLY A 54 15.01 2.38 14.19
CA GLY A 54 15.92 1.49 14.92
C GLY A 54 15.26 0.15 15.23
N ALA A 55 14.07 0.16 15.83
CA ALA A 55 13.32 -1.06 16.17
C ALA A 55 13.04 -1.95 14.95
N ALA A 56 12.74 -1.38 13.79
CA ALA A 56 12.54 -2.15 12.56
C ALA A 56 13.82 -2.84 12.06
N LEU A 57 15.00 -2.29 12.40
CA LEU A 57 16.31 -2.79 11.98
C LEU A 57 16.98 -3.71 13.02
N GLU A 58 16.56 -3.66 14.28
CA GLU A 58 17.03 -4.55 15.35
C GLU A 58 16.48 -5.96 15.21
N ASP A 59 15.23 -6.09 14.74
CA ASP A 59 14.56 -7.38 14.56
C ASP A 59 14.34 -7.68 13.05
N LEU A 60 15.45 -7.88 12.34
CA LEU A 60 15.42 -8.25 10.93
C LEU A 60 14.92 -9.69 10.74
N PRO A 61 14.02 -9.95 9.77
CA PRO A 61 13.66 -11.31 9.38
C PRO A 61 14.87 -12.17 9.03
N ALA A 62 14.77 -13.48 9.27
CA ALA A 62 15.87 -14.42 9.05
C ALA A 62 16.43 -14.38 7.62
N ALA A 63 15.59 -14.15 6.62
CA ALA A 63 15.99 -14.02 5.22
C ALA A 63 16.96 -12.84 4.96
N LEU A 64 16.96 -11.81 5.80
CA LEU A 64 17.79 -10.62 5.66
C LEU A 64 18.95 -10.58 6.65
N ALA A 65 18.82 -11.20 7.82
CA ALA A 65 19.77 -11.08 8.93
C ALA A 65 21.20 -11.55 8.61
N GLY A 66 21.34 -12.47 7.62
CA GLY A 66 22.63 -12.99 7.18
C GLY A 66 23.26 -12.27 5.98
N LEU A 67 22.57 -11.29 5.39
CA LEU A 67 23.05 -10.59 4.20
C LEU A 67 24.10 -9.52 4.54
N ALA A 68 25.05 -9.29 3.62
CA ALA A 68 25.91 -8.12 3.70
C ALA A 68 25.03 -6.85 3.65
N ARG A 69 25.15 -5.98 4.67
CA ARG A 69 24.28 -4.81 4.86
C ARG A 69 25.06 -3.52 4.78
N ASN A 70 24.47 -2.54 4.07
CA ASN A 70 24.92 -1.15 4.05
C ASN A 70 23.77 -0.22 4.42
N ASP A 71 24.01 0.70 5.33
CA ASP A 71 23.03 1.69 5.77
C ASP A 71 23.37 3.06 5.19
N LEU A 72 22.42 3.67 4.49
CA LEU A 72 22.54 5.03 3.95
C LEU A 72 21.74 5.99 4.82
N PRO A 73 22.38 7.03 5.39
CA PRO A 73 21.67 8.01 6.21
C PRO A 73 20.66 8.81 5.39
N LEU A 74 19.57 9.23 6.04
CA LEU A 74 18.65 10.20 5.45
C LEU A 74 19.36 11.54 5.33
N LYS A 75 19.49 12.05 4.10
CA LYS A 75 20.13 13.34 3.80
C LYS A 75 19.10 14.46 3.75
N SER A 76 19.47 15.64 4.20
CA SER A 76 18.61 16.83 4.26
C SER A 76 18.34 17.50 2.92
N GLY A 77 19.14 17.20 1.89
CA GLY A 77 19.05 17.81 0.57
C GLY A 77 18.48 16.88 -0.50
N GLN A 78 18.15 17.45 -1.66
CA GLN A 78 17.73 16.67 -2.83
C GLN A 78 18.93 16.00 -3.50
N VAL A 79 18.80 14.70 -3.81
CA VAL A 79 19.84 13.93 -4.51
C VAL A 79 19.67 14.14 -6.02
N LEU A 80 19.98 15.34 -6.50
CA LEU A 80 19.92 15.70 -7.90
C LEU A 80 21.33 15.99 -8.46
N GLY A 81 21.64 15.40 -9.60
CA GLY A 81 22.92 15.58 -10.28
C GLY A 81 24.06 14.71 -9.72
N VAL A 82 25.17 14.68 -10.44
CA VAL A 82 26.31 13.79 -10.17
C VAL A 82 27.01 14.11 -8.84
N SER A 83 27.09 15.39 -8.47
CA SER A 83 27.70 15.82 -7.19
C SER A 83 26.91 15.31 -5.99
N ALA A 84 25.57 15.44 -6.02
CA ALA A 84 24.69 14.94 -4.97
C ALA A 84 24.69 13.41 -4.87
N LEU A 85 24.74 12.71 -6.02
CA LEU A 85 24.90 11.25 -6.05
C LEU A 85 26.23 10.79 -5.44
N ARG A 86 27.32 11.52 -5.67
CA ARG A 86 28.61 11.23 -5.02
C ARG A 86 28.56 11.48 -3.51
N ALA A 87 27.90 12.57 -3.09
CA ALA A 87 27.73 12.92 -1.68
C ALA A 87 26.83 11.89 -0.94
N LEU A 88 25.95 11.17 -1.64
CA LEU A 88 25.14 10.11 -1.04
C LEU A 88 26.00 8.98 -0.46
N LEU A 89 27.12 8.67 -1.13
CA LEU A 89 28.07 7.61 -0.72
C LEU A 89 29.20 8.15 0.16
N ALA A 90 29.30 9.46 0.32
CA ALA A 90 30.28 10.12 1.15
C ALA A 90 29.63 10.56 2.47
N ASP A 91 30.43 10.66 3.53
CA ASP A 91 29.99 11.16 4.84
C ASP A 91 29.87 12.69 4.87
N THR A 92 29.49 13.28 3.74
CA THR A 92 29.28 14.71 3.56
C THR A 92 27.81 15.04 3.51
N ASP A 93 27.41 16.11 4.20
CA ASP A 93 26.04 16.62 4.10
C ASP A 93 25.79 17.21 2.71
N LEU A 94 24.57 17.01 2.21
CA LEU A 94 24.09 17.73 1.04
C LEU A 94 23.80 19.17 1.46
N GLU A 95 24.05 20.12 0.56
CA GLU A 95 23.62 21.50 0.82
C GLU A 95 22.11 21.50 1.11
N PRO A 96 21.67 22.16 2.19
CA PRO A 96 20.25 22.28 2.49
C PRO A 96 19.52 22.86 1.27
N ALA A 97 18.34 22.34 0.96
CA ALA A 97 17.48 23.02 0.00
C ALA A 97 17.27 24.48 0.45
N GLU A 98 17.30 25.42 -0.50
CA GLU A 98 17.00 26.83 -0.21
C GLU A 98 15.75 26.92 0.66
N HIS A 99 15.79 27.80 1.66
CA HIS A 99 14.66 28.04 2.56
C HIS A 99 13.39 28.25 1.73
N VAL A 100 12.53 27.25 1.75
CA VAL A 100 11.17 27.43 1.23
C VAL A 100 10.43 28.27 2.27
N ASP A 101 9.93 29.45 1.85
CA ASP A 101 9.07 30.25 2.70
C ASP A 101 7.98 29.36 3.32
N MET A 102 7.74 29.52 4.62
CA MET A 102 6.73 28.78 5.35
C MET A 102 5.37 28.94 4.65
N VAL A 103 5.04 27.99 3.82
CA VAL A 103 3.69 27.87 3.26
C VAL A 103 2.75 27.56 4.44
N ALA A 104 1.63 28.24 4.51
CA ALA A 104 0.61 27.92 5.50
C ALA A 104 0.30 26.43 5.44
N LEU A 105 0.40 25.74 6.57
CA LEU A 105 0.10 24.31 6.63
C LEU A 105 -1.35 24.09 6.21
N PRO A 106 -1.64 23.06 5.41
CA PRO A 106 -3.00 22.68 5.08
C PRO A 106 -3.77 22.31 6.35
N ASN A 107 -5.10 22.23 6.24
CA ASN A 107 -5.94 21.73 7.31
C ASN A 107 -5.47 20.36 7.80
N SER A 108 -5.71 20.06 9.08
CA SER A 108 -5.32 18.78 9.65
C SER A 108 -6.11 17.61 9.03
N LEU A 109 -5.56 16.40 9.07
CA LEU A 109 -6.31 15.20 8.68
C LEU A 109 -7.57 15.01 9.53
N GLU A 110 -7.56 15.47 10.76
CA GLU A 110 -8.73 15.40 11.65
C GLU A 110 -9.87 16.27 11.12
N SER A 111 -9.58 17.50 10.68
CA SER A 111 -10.59 18.37 10.07
C SER A 111 -11.14 17.81 8.75
N LEU A 112 -10.31 17.11 7.98
CA LEU A 112 -10.77 16.37 6.80
C LEU A 112 -11.74 15.26 7.18
N VAL A 113 -11.43 14.48 8.23
CA VAL A 113 -12.34 13.43 8.71
C VAL A 113 -13.64 14.01 9.24
N ASP A 114 -13.61 15.17 9.92
CA ASP A 114 -14.83 15.88 10.36
C ASP A 114 -15.71 16.28 9.18
N GLU A 115 -15.12 16.82 8.12
CA GLU A 115 -15.84 17.19 6.89
C GLU A 115 -16.44 15.94 6.19
N LEU A 116 -15.68 14.86 6.09
CA LEU A 116 -16.15 13.61 5.50
C LEU A 116 -17.26 12.96 6.34
N ALA A 117 -17.24 13.13 7.65
CA ALA A 117 -18.24 12.61 8.58
C ALA A 117 -19.61 13.31 8.49
N GLU A 118 -19.70 14.43 7.78
CA GLU A 118 -21.01 15.07 7.48
C GLU A 118 -21.88 14.21 6.56
N GLN A 119 -21.25 13.26 5.83
CA GLN A 119 -21.94 12.34 4.95
C GLN A 119 -22.22 11.02 5.68
N ASN A 120 -23.42 10.47 5.53
CA ASN A 120 -23.81 9.21 6.17
C ASN A 120 -23.40 7.98 5.37
N SER A 121 -23.17 8.11 4.07
CA SER A 121 -22.80 7.03 3.14
C SER A 121 -22.05 7.61 1.95
N GLY A 122 -21.26 6.79 1.29
CA GLY A 122 -20.51 7.19 0.11
C GLY A 122 -19.18 6.46 -0.04
N VAL A 123 -18.45 6.78 -1.11
CA VAL A 123 -17.15 6.19 -1.43
C VAL A 123 -16.05 7.24 -1.28
N ILE A 124 -15.03 6.90 -0.52
CA ILE A 124 -13.81 7.69 -0.36
C ILE A 124 -12.66 6.87 -0.95
N MET A 125 -11.90 7.45 -1.88
CA MET A 125 -10.80 6.76 -2.56
C MET A 125 -9.49 7.47 -2.30
N THR A 126 -8.47 6.75 -1.83
CA THR A 126 -7.11 7.26 -1.74
C THR A 126 -6.34 6.90 -3.01
N MET A 127 -5.92 7.90 -3.76
CA MET A 127 -5.24 7.73 -5.05
C MET A 127 -3.86 8.40 -5.03
N GLY A 128 -2.91 7.85 -5.77
CA GLY A 128 -1.57 8.43 -5.89
C GLY A 128 -0.50 7.40 -6.26
N LYS A 129 0.72 7.86 -6.47
CA LYS A 129 1.89 7.02 -6.77
C LYS A 129 2.23 6.06 -5.61
N GLY A 130 3.05 5.04 -5.90
CA GLY A 130 3.58 4.15 -4.87
C GLY A 130 4.35 4.89 -3.77
N GLY A 131 4.21 4.47 -2.52
CA GLY A 131 4.96 4.99 -1.38
C GLY A 131 4.57 6.37 -0.84
N VAL A 132 3.48 6.99 -1.33
CA VAL A 132 3.03 8.33 -0.88
C VAL A 132 2.16 8.30 0.38
N GLY A 133 1.87 7.10 0.92
CA GLY A 133 1.10 6.95 2.16
C GLY A 133 -0.40 6.72 1.97
N LYS A 134 -0.87 6.30 0.78
CA LYS A 134 -2.29 6.01 0.51
C LYS A 134 -2.92 5.12 1.57
N THR A 135 -2.33 3.97 1.83
CA THR A 135 -2.80 3.00 2.82
C THR A 135 -2.90 3.59 4.22
N SER A 136 -1.90 4.38 4.63
CA SER A 136 -1.91 5.04 5.95
C SER A 136 -3.02 6.09 6.06
N ILE A 137 -3.26 6.87 5.00
CA ILE A 137 -4.33 7.86 4.96
C ILE A 137 -5.69 7.18 4.92
N ALA A 138 -5.87 6.15 4.09
CA ALA A 138 -7.11 5.37 4.05
C ALA A 138 -7.46 4.78 5.42
N ALA A 139 -6.48 4.15 6.09
CA ALA A 139 -6.65 3.60 7.42
C ALA A 139 -7.00 4.68 8.46
N TYR A 140 -6.32 5.83 8.43
CA TYR A 140 -6.61 6.96 9.33
C TYR A 140 -8.03 7.48 9.15
N VAL A 141 -8.45 7.70 7.92
CA VAL A 141 -9.80 8.17 7.57
C VAL A 141 -10.85 7.15 8.01
N ALA A 142 -10.66 5.87 7.69
CA ALA A 142 -11.60 4.81 8.05
C ALA A 142 -11.79 4.69 9.58
N VAL A 143 -10.70 4.64 10.34
CA VAL A 143 -10.75 4.61 11.81
C VAL A 143 -11.37 5.88 12.37
N GLY A 144 -11.03 7.04 11.81
CA GLY A 144 -11.56 8.34 12.24
C GLY A 144 -13.08 8.45 12.04
N LEU A 145 -13.61 7.98 10.92
CA LEU A 145 -15.05 7.91 10.63
C LEU A 145 -15.76 6.90 11.52
N ALA A 146 -15.17 5.72 11.73
CA ALA A 146 -15.73 4.71 12.62
C ALA A 146 -15.82 5.21 14.07
N LYS A 147 -14.79 5.90 14.57
CA LYS A 147 -14.81 6.55 15.90
C LYS A 147 -15.89 7.62 16.04
N ARG A 148 -16.36 8.20 14.94
CA ARG A 148 -17.48 9.15 14.89
C ARG A 148 -18.85 8.48 14.76
N GLY A 149 -18.87 7.13 14.77
CA GLY A 149 -20.09 6.32 14.80
C GLY A 149 -20.61 5.88 13.44
N HIS A 150 -19.88 6.16 12.34
CA HIS A 150 -20.26 5.67 11.00
C HIS A 150 -19.96 4.18 10.86
N LYS A 151 -20.81 3.47 10.11
CA LYS A 151 -20.50 2.14 9.61
C LYS A 151 -19.51 2.30 8.45
N VAL A 152 -18.31 1.73 8.58
CA VAL A 152 -17.22 1.91 7.62
C VAL A 152 -16.73 0.57 7.11
N HIS A 153 -16.53 0.47 5.80
CA HIS A 153 -15.83 -0.63 5.16
C HIS A 153 -14.53 -0.10 4.53
N LEU A 154 -13.38 -0.52 5.07
CA LEU A 154 -12.07 -0.22 4.50
C LEU A 154 -11.64 -1.38 3.60
N SER A 155 -11.54 -1.13 2.30
CA SER A 155 -11.13 -2.13 1.31
C SER A 155 -9.85 -1.73 0.61
N THR A 156 -8.98 -2.68 0.30
CA THR A 156 -7.79 -2.46 -0.51
C THR A 156 -7.84 -3.25 -1.81
N THR A 157 -7.41 -2.61 -2.90
CA THR A 157 -7.14 -3.25 -4.19
C THR A 157 -5.65 -3.46 -4.44
N ASP A 158 -4.79 -3.03 -3.50
CA ASP A 158 -3.35 -3.22 -3.58
C ASP A 158 -2.98 -4.58 -2.92
N PRO A 159 -2.50 -5.56 -3.69
CA PRO A 159 -2.14 -6.87 -3.15
C PRO A 159 -0.99 -6.81 -2.13
N ALA A 160 -0.15 -5.78 -2.19
CA ALA A 160 0.95 -5.54 -1.25
C ALA A 160 0.51 -4.76 0.01
N ALA A 161 -0.73 -4.27 0.09
CA ALA A 161 -1.18 -3.46 1.21
C ALA A 161 -1.44 -4.31 2.46
N HIS A 162 -0.75 -3.97 3.53
CA HIS A 162 -0.96 -4.56 4.87
C HIS A 162 -1.89 -3.69 5.71
N VAL A 163 -3.09 -3.41 5.21
CA VAL A 163 -4.06 -2.52 5.88
C VAL A 163 -4.38 -2.98 7.29
N ALA A 164 -4.60 -4.29 7.49
CA ALA A 164 -4.89 -4.86 8.80
C ALA A 164 -3.74 -4.69 9.82
N GLN A 165 -2.49 -4.57 9.35
CA GLN A 165 -1.33 -4.31 10.23
C GLN A 165 -1.16 -2.82 10.55
N THR A 166 -1.77 -1.94 9.76
CA THR A 166 -1.71 -0.49 9.95
C THR A 166 -2.68 -0.03 11.05
N VAL A 167 -3.75 -0.79 11.30
CA VAL A 167 -4.78 -0.48 12.29
C VAL A 167 -4.59 -1.37 13.53
N THR A 168 -4.18 -0.79 14.65
CA THR A 168 -3.91 -1.51 15.90
C THR A 168 -5.12 -1.62 16.84
N ASP A 169 -6.13 -0.77 16.67
CA ASP A 169 -7.33 -0.74 17.50
C ASP A 169 -8.55 -0.57 16.58
N ILE A 170 -9.12 -1.70 16.16
CA ILE A 170 -10.19 -1.76 15.17
C ILE A 170 -11.53 -1.55 15.88
N PRO A 171 -12.27 -0.44 15.61
CA PRO A 171 -13.62 -0.25 16.14
C PRO A 171 -14.59 -1.32 15.62
N ASP A 172 -15.60 -1.71 16.42
CA ASP A 172 -16.59 -2.74 16.07
C ASP A 172 -17.40 -2.41 14.80
N ASN A 173 -17.51 -1.14 14.44
CA ASN A 173 -18.21 -0.62 13.26
C ASN A 173 -17.29 -0.40 12.05
N LEU A 174 -16.04 -0.85 12.11
CA LEU A 174 -15.09 -0.86 11.00
C LEU A 174 -14.85 -2.29 10.51
N GLU A 175 -15.27 -2.57 9.30
CA GLU A 175 -14.95 -3.79 8.58
C GLU A 175 -13.72 -3.55 7.68
N ILE A 176 -12.76 -4.49 7.70
CA ILE A 176 -11.57 -4.42 6.83
C ILE A 176 -11.62 -5.58 5.86
N GLY A 177 -11.68 -5.26 4.57
CA GLY A 177 -11.71 -6.22 3.47
C GLY A 177 -10.51 -6.05 2.53
N ARG A 178 -10.29 -7.10 1.73
CA ARG A 178 -9.32 -7.09 0.63
C ARG A 178 -9.98 -7.70 -0.60
N ILE A 179 -9.79 -7.06 -1.74
CA ILE A 179 -10.12 -7.65 -3.04
C ILE A 179 -8.91 -8.51 -3.44
N ASP A 180 -9.08 -9.82 -3.36
CA ASP A 180 -8.07 -10.80 -3.74
C ASP A 180 -8.32 -11.24 -5.19
N PRO A 181 -7.40 -10.95 -6.13
CA PRO A 181 -7.60 -11.26 -7.54
C PRO A 181 -7.83 -12.74 -7.80
N GLU A 182 -7.10 -13.64 -7.12
CA GLU A 182 -7.22 -15.09 -7.34
C GLU A 182 -8.61 -15.60 -6.93
N ILE A 183 -9.09 -15.16 -5.76
CA ILE A 183 -10.43 -15.52 -5.25
C ILE A 183 -11.52 -14.97 -6.17
N GLU A 184 -11.37 -13.74 -6.65
CA GLU A 184 -12.38 -13.11 -7.50
C GLU A 184 -12.42 -13.71 -8.92
N VAL A 185 -11.27 -14.10 -9.46
CA VAL A 185 -11.18 -14.83 -10.73
C VAL A 185 -11.88 -16.18 -10.63
N GLU A 186 -11.63 -16.94 -9.57
CA GLU A 186 -12.27 -18.24 -9.40
C GLU A 186 -13.78 -18.10 -9.25
N ARG A 187 -14.25 -17.15 -8.45
CA ARG A 187 -15.68 -16.83 -8.32
C ARG A 187 -16.31 -16.45 -9.65
N TYR A 188 -15.62 -15.63 -10.45
CA TYR A 188 -16.11 -15.23 -11.75
C TYR A 188 -16.18 -16.41 -12.74
N ARG A 189 -15.16 -17.27 -12.76
CA ARG A 189 -15.13 -18.49 -13.55
C ARG A 189 -16.29 -19.42 -13.22
N GLU A 190 -16.50 -19.72 -11.94
CA GLU A 190 -17.61 -20.56 -11.46
C GLU A 190 -18.97 -20.00 -11.89
N GLU A 191 -19.17 -18.68 -11.76
CA GLU A 191 -20.41 -18.02 -12.17
C GLU A 191 -20.64 -18.15 -13.69
N VAL A 192 -19.63 -17.88 -14.50
CA VAL A 192 -19.73 -17.94 -15.97
C VAL A 192 -19.92 -19.38 -16.44
N ILE A 193 -19.20 -20.34 -15.90
CA ILE A 193 -19.36 -21.78 -16.24
C ILE A 193 -20.75 -22.26 -15.85
N SER A 194 -21.26 -21.91 -14.67
CA SER A 194 -22.57 -22.34 -14.21
C SER A 194 -23.73 -21.73 -14.99
N THR A 195 -23.58 -20.51 -15.49
CA THR A 195 -24.65 -19.78 -16.20
C THR A 195 -24.60 -19.96 -17.72
N THR A 196 -23.43 -19.76 -18.30
CA THR A 196 -23.20 -19.80 -19.76
C THR A 196 -22.74 -21.18 -20.21
N GLY A 197 -21.79 -21.78 -19.49
CA GLY A 197 -21.22 -23.09 -19.80
C GLY A 197 -22.27 -24.21 -19.80
N ALA A 198 -23.27 -24.14 -18.90
CA ALA A 198 -24.36 -25.10 -18.84
C ALA A 198 -25.22 -25.19 -20.12
N LYS A 199 -25.10 -24.23 -21.03
CA LYS A 199 -25.84 -24.16 -22.30
C LYS A 199 -25.01 -24.58 -23.52
N LEU A 200 -23.70 -24.87 -23.31
CA LEU A 200 -22.75 -25.19 -24.36
C LEU A 200 -22.56 -26.71 -24.49
N ASP A 201 -22.12 -27.12 -25.68
CA ASP A 201 -21.59 -28.47 -25.88
C ASP A 201 -20.13 -28.57 -25.38
N ALA A 202 -19.55 -29.77 -25.42
CA ALA A 202 -18.20 -30.00 -24.90
C ALA A 202 -17.12 -29.15 -25.59
N ALA A 203 -17.28 -28.86 -26.87
CA ALA A 203 -16.31 -28.03 -27.61
C ALA A 203 -16.45 -26.53 -27.23
N GLY A 204 -17.69 -26.06 -27.09
CA GLY A 204 -17.98 -24.72 -26.61
C GLY A 204 -17.54 -24.47 -25.17
N LEU A 205 -17.68 -25.49 -24.30
CA LEU A 205 -17.20 -25.38 -22.92
C LEU A 205 -15.67 -25.28 -22.87
N ALA A 206 -14.95 -26.09 -23.63
CA ALA A 206 -13.48 -26.02 -23.68
C ALA A 206 -12.98 -24.65 -24.17
N LEU A 207 -13.64 -24.06 -25.17
CA LEU A 207 -13.29 -22.71 -25.65
C LEU A 207 -13.58 -21.63 -24.59
N LEU A 208 -14.70 -21.75 -23.87
CA LEU A 208 -15.03 -20.84 -22.76
C LEU A 208 -14.00 -20.92 -21.62
N GLU A 209 -13.55 -22.12 -21.27
CA GLU A 209 -12.51 -22.32 -20.22
C GLU A 209 -11.17 -21.72 -20.65
N GLU A 210 -10.82 -21.80 -21.95
CA GLU A 210 -9.62 -21.16 -22.51
C GLU A 210 -9.74 -19.63 -22.41
N ASP A 211 -10.85 -19.03 -22.81
CA ASP A 211 -11.12 -17.60 -22.72
C ASP A 211 -11.05 -17.10 -21.26
N LEU A 212 -11.62 -17.87 -20.33
CA LEU A 212 -11.59 -17.55 -18.90
C LEU A 212 -10.19 -17.69 -18.26
N SER A 213 -9.23 -18.25 -18.96
CA SER A 213 -7.82 -18.33 -18.52
C SER A 213 -7.00 -17.12 -18.97
N SER A 214 -7.60 -16.17 -19.69
CA SER A 214 -6.92 -14.98 -20.17
C SER A 214 -6.67 -13.93 -19.07
N PRO A 215 -5.63 -13.10 -19.18
CA PRO A 215 -5.39 -11.99 -18.25
C PRO A 215 -6.57 -11.01 -18.15
N CYS A 216 -7.35 -10.84 -19.20
CA CYS A 216 -8.54 -9.97 -19.20
C CYS A 216 -9.61 -10.45 -18.20
N THR A 217 -9.66 -11.75 -17.92
CA THR A 217 -10.60 -12.33 -16.93
C THR A 217 -10.27 -11.83 -15.53
N GLU A 218 -9.00 -11.69 -15.18
CA GLU A 218 -8.57 -11.13 -13.89
C GLU A 218 -9.03 -9.68 -13.74
N GLU A 219 -8.83 -8.86 -14.78
CA GLU A 219 -9.27 -7.46 -14.77
C GLU A 219 -10.80 -7.33 -14.58
N ILE A 220 -11.59 -8.16 -15.30
CA ILE A 220 -13.03 -8.19 -15.17
C ILE A 220 -13.47 -8.62 -13.77
N ALA A 221 -12.85 -9.66 -13.22
CA ALA A 221 -13.19 -10.20 -11.91
C ALA A 221 -12.92 -9.17 -10.80
N VAL A 222 -11.75 -8.54 -10.82
CA VAL A 222 -11.35 -7.48 -9.87
C VAL A 222 -12.29 -6.27 -10.00
N PHE A 223 -12.63 -5.88 -11.23
CA PHE A 223 -13.56 -4.77 -11.48
C PHE A 223 -14.96 -5.06 -10.92
N ARG A 224 -15.48 -6.27 -11.11
CA ARG A 224 -16.78 -6.68 -10.54
C ARG A 224 -16.76 -6.69 -9.00
N ALA A 225 -15.65 -7.12 -8.40
CA ALA A 225 -15.47 -7.04 -6.95
C ALA A 225 -15.46 -5.59 -6.45
N PHE A 226 -14.75 -4.71 -7.14
CA PHE A 226 -14.75 -3.27 -6.89
C PHE A 226 -16.17 -2.68 -6.95
N ALA A 227 -16.92 -2.98 -8.02
CA ALA A 227 -18.28 -2.50 -8.19
C ALA A 227 -19.22 -3.00 -7.07
N ARG A 228 -19.06 -4.24 -6.57
CA ARG A 228 -19.80 -4.75 -5.41
C ARG A 228 -19.49 -3.94 -4.16
N THR A 229 -18.21 -3.71 -3.88
CA THR A 229 -17.78 -2.92 -2.71
C THR A 229 -18.31 -1.48 -2.77
N VAL A 230 -18.31 -0.86 -3.97
CA VAL A 230 -18.92 0.47 -4.18
C VAL A 230 -20.42 0.44 -3.93
N HIS A 231 -21.11 -0.64 -4.29
CA HIS A 231 -22.56 -0.78 -4.05
C HIS A 231 -22.90 -0.83 -2.54
N GLU A 232 -22.00 -1.32 -1.70
CA GLU A 232 -22.15 -1.32 -0.23
C GLU A 232 -22.16 0.11 0.35
N ALA A 233 -21.62 1.09 -0.37
CA ALA A 233 -21.63 2.50 0.01
C ALA A 233 -23.04 3.13 0.03
N THR A 234 -24.08 2.40 -0.34
CA THR A 234 -25.47 2.83 -0.23
C THR A 234 -25.89 3.01 1.24
N ASP A 235 -25.40 2.14 2.14
CA ASP A 235 -25.78 2.09 3.55
C ASP A 235 -24.60 2.30 4.52
N SER A 236 -23.40 2.55 3.99
CA SER A 236 -22.16 2.70 4.75
C SER A 236 -21.18 3.64 4.06
N ILE A 237 -20.11 4.01 4.74
CA ILE A 237 -18.99 4.70 4.10
C ILE A 237 -17.96 3.65 3.70
N VAL A 238 -17.65 3.58 2.41
CA VAL A 238 -16.60 2.72 1.87
C VAL A 238 -15.34 3.55 1.66
N VAL A 239 -14.25 3.16 2.32
CA VAL A 239 -12.92 3.75 2.12
C VAL A 239 -12.09 2.78 1.30
N MET A 240 -11.64 3.20 0.13
CA MET A 240 -10.86 2.36 -0.78
C MET A 240 -9.40 2.82 -0.84
N ASP A 241 -8.51 1.91 -0.42
CA ASP A 241 -7.08 2.03 -0.65
C ASP A 241 -6.75 1.43 -2.01
N THR A 242 -6.41 2.30 -2.97
CA THR A 242 -6.22 1.87 -4.36
C THR A 242 -4.76 1.50 -4.65
N ALA A 243 -4.56 0.55 -5.56
CA ALA A 243 -3.29 0.29 -6.21
C ALA A 243 -2.72 1.57 -6.87
N PRO A 244 -1.42 1.61 -7.25
CA PRO A 244 -0.85 2.77 -7.94
C PRO A 244 -1.70 3.23 -9.13
N THR A 245 -1.83 4.55 -9.29
CA THR A 245 -2.83 5.25 -10.13
C THR A 245 -3.06 4.72 -11.55
N GLY A 246 -2.07 4.08 -12.17
CA GLY A 246 -2.22 3.51 -13.52
C GLY A 246 -3.30 2.43 -13.60
N HIS A 247 -3.29 1.47 -12.68
CA HIS A 247 -4.27 0.39 -12.61
C HIS A 247 -5.66 0.89 -12.19
N THR A 248 -5.73 1.83 -11.25
CA THR A 248 -7.01 2.37 -10.79
C THR A 248 -7.73 3.18 -11.86
N ILE A 249 -7.00 3.97 -12.67
CA ILE A 249 -7.58 4.74 -13.77
C ILE A 249 -8.14 3.79 -14.83
N LEU A 250 -7.42 2.71 -15.17
CA LEU A 250 -7.91 1.71 -16.12
C LEU A 250 -9.21 1.03 -15.63
N LEU A 251 -9.29 0.74 -14.32
CA LEU A 251 -10.51 0.17 -13.72
C LEU A 251 -11.70 1.15 -13.78
N LEU A 252 -11.46 2.45 -13.59
CA LEU A 252 -12.51 3.47 -13.65
C LEU A 252 -12.92 3.81 -15.10
N ASP A 253 -12.00 3.70 -16.05
CA ASP A 253 -12.26 3.98 -17.47
C ASP A 253 -13.08 2.85 -18.13
N ALA A 254 -13.07 1.65 -17.55
CA ALA A 254 -13.83 0.48 -17.96
C ALA A 254 -15.24 0.41 -17.32
N ALA A 255 -15.59 1.34 -16.42
CA ALA A 255 -16.87 1.43 -15.73
C ALA A 255 -17.87 2.31 -16.49
#